data_5da37ed83d3be6411f3fba8e79f3ab4e
#
_entry.id   5da37ed83d3be6411f3fba8e79f3ab4e
#
_cell.length_a   1.000
_cell.length_b   1.000
_cell.length_c   1.000
_cell.angle_alpha   90.00
_cell.angle_beta   90.00
_cell.angle_gamma   90.00
#
_symmetry.space_group_name_H-M   'P 1'
#
loop_
_entity.id
_entity.type
_entity.pdbx_description
1 polymer ?
#
loop_
_entity_poly.entity_id
_entity_poly.type
_entity_poly.pdbx_seq_one_letter_code
_entity_poly.pdbx_strand_id
1 'polypeptide(L)'
;MGRKRSISMYGCFLAFGLSWSVVLMTSLPGNTADLQTIRDRGFLSVAVHDDRFPLSFRDATGHWSGFEVEMAQTLALDLFGKRDAVKFIPVANSDRLRVVADGQVDLAIASITATPSRSRWVAFSSPYYFERSAIVVQNNLPQNRPSQNSLVRTIGDLRGQSVAVLKNSSAMDALMSQSLGLILVEVESYAEGWSKLRSGQVQALAGDRVMLLGAMRKDADLRLLRYEFGLYPMAIAMPKGAQYASFREKVQGVVDRWQRSGWLKEQWQRWNLDS
;
A
#
# COMPACT_ATOMS: atom_id res chain seq x y z
N MET A 1 33.76 70.52 65.15
CA MET A 1 32.35 70.17 65.48
C MET A 1 31.61 70.01 64.22
N GLY A 2 31.36 68.72 63.78
CA GLY A 2 30.73 68.44 62.51
C GLY A 2 30.07 67.07 62.61
N ARG A 3 28.76 67.08 62.68
CA ARG A 3 27.90 65.87 62.74
C ARG A 3 27.88 65.17 61.36
N LYS A 4 28.32 63.91 61.31
CA LYS A 4 28.09 63.04 60.18
C LYS A 4 26.65 62.49 60.22
N ARG A 5 25.87 62.66 59.18
CA ARG A 5 24.56 62.02 58.94
C ARG A 5 24.81 60.75 58.11
N SER A 6 24.45 59.63 58.64
CA SER A 6 24.38 58.34 57.99
C SER A 6 23.10 58.28 57.14
N ILE A 7 23.21 57.91 55.86
CA ILE A 7 22.07 57.64 54.96
C ILE A 7 22.07 56.09 54.80
N SER A 8 21.02 55.47 55.30
CA SER A 8 20.69 54.06 55.11
C SER A 8 20.04 53.88 53.76
N MET A 9 20.66 53.10 52.89
CA MET A 9 20.10 52.72 51.59
C MET A 9 19.49 51.34 51.69
N TYR A 10 18.16 51.24 51.68
CA TYR A 10 17.42 49.98 51.55
C TYR A 10 17.43 49.53 50.09
N GLY A 11 18.16 48.45 49.82
CA GLY A 11 18.15 47.77 48.54
C GLY A 11 16.91 46.87 48.40
N CYS A 12 16.08 47.20 47.50
CA CYS A 12 14.91 46.36 47.11
C CYS A 12 15.36 45.27 46.16
N PHE A 13 15.46 44.02 46.58
CA PHE A 13 15.69 42.87 45.74
C PHE A 13 14.38 42.43 45.09
N LEU A 14 14.20 42.76 43.79
CA LEU A 14 13.15 42.19 42.97
C LEU A 14 13.62 40.79 42.50
N ALA A 15 13.04 39.73 43.09
CA ALA A 15 13.19 38.36 42.66
C ALA A 15 12.34 38.13 41.39
N PHE A 16 13.01 38.07 40.23
CA PHE A 16 12.38 37.59 38.99
C PHE A 16 12.25 36.07 39.04
N GLY A 17 11.04 35.57 39.36
CA GLY A 17 10.70 34.17 39.26
C GLY A 17 10.53 33.79 37.77
N LEU A 18 11.52 33.07 37.18
CA LEU A 18 11.38 32.38 35.92
C LEU A 18 10.47 31.16 36.14
N SER A 19 9.19 31.29 35.81
CA SER A 19 8.31 30.15 35.66
C SER A 19 8.68 29.37 34.37
N TRP A 20 9.35 28.27 34.52
CA TRP A 20 9.53 27.30 33.45
C TRP A 20 8.19 26.56 33.25
N SER A 21 7.42 26.98 32.25
CA SER A 21 6.29 26.20 31.78
C SER A 21 6.82 24.97 31.05
N VAL A 22 6.80 23.82 31.71
CA VAL A 22 7.03 22.52 31.06
C VAL A 22 5.82 22.26 30.16
N VAL A 23 5.97 22.53 28.87
CA VAL A 23 5.03 22.06 27.85
C VAL A 23 5.21 20.55 27.77
N LEU A 24 4.33 19.80 28.45
CA LEU A 24 4.17 18.38 28.19
C LEU A 24 3.69 18.27 26.73
N MET A 25 4.62 17.94 25.82
CA MET A 25 4.26 17.40 24.51
C MET A 25 3.63 16.04 24.77
N THR A 26 2.31 16.00 24.90
CA THR A 26 1.55 14.78 24.77
C THR A 26 1.72 14.34 23.31
N SER A 27 2.60 13.36 23.07
CA SER A 27 2.60 12.60 21.82
C SER A 27 1.18 12.06 21.66
N LEU A 28 0.48 12.55 20.64
CA LEU A 28 -0.82 11.98 20.27
C LEU A 28 -0.56 10.47 20.06
N PRO A 29 -1.28 9.59 20.75
CA PRO A 29 -1.14 8.17 20.53
C PRO A 29 -1.39 7.91 19.05
N GLY A 30 -0.51 7.14 18.39
CA GLY A 30 -0.73 6.68 17.03
C GLY A 30 -2.15 6.13 16.93
N ASN A 31 -2.81 6.40 15.81
CA ASN A 31 -4.26 6.20 15.60
C ASN A 31 -4.68 4.72 15.65
N THR A 32 -3.74 3.79 15.82
CA THR A 32 -4.00 2.35 15.93
C THR A 32 -4.50 2.03 17.33
N ALA A 33 -5.73 1.60 17.35
CA ALA A 33 -6.43 1.31 18.59
C ALA A 33 -6.67 -0.20 18.73
N ASP A 34 -6.80 -0.68 19.96
CA ASP A 34 -7.36 -2.00 20.20
C ASP A 34 -8.82 -2.08 19.68
N LEU A 35 -9.39 -3.26 19.64
CA LEU A 35 -10.74 -3.48 19.10
C LEU A 35 -11.79 -2.60 19.79
N GLN A 36 -11.66 -2.37 21.11
CA GLN A 36 -12.64 -1.56 21.84
C GLN A 36 -12.54 -0.09 21.43
N THR A 37 -11.34 0.46 21.40
CA THR A 37 -11.09 1.85 20.95
C THR A 37 -11.55 2.08 19.50
N ILE A 38 -11.35 1.08 18.60
CA ILE A 38 -11.86 1.14 17.21
C ILE A 38 -13.41 1.19 17.22
N ARG A 39 -14.06 0.37 18.05
CA ARG A 39 -15.52 0.37 18.18
C ARG A 39 -16.07 1.68 18.73
N ASP A 40 -15.44 2.20 19.78
CA ASP A 40 -15.86 3.45 20.42
C ASP A 40 -15.70 4.65 19.47
N ARG A 41 -14.67 4.62 18.62
CA ARG A 41 -14.47 5.61 17.54
C ARG A 41 -15.53 5.51 16.45
N GLY A 42 -16.13 4.34 16.23
CA GLY A 42 -17.23 4.11 15.32
C GLY A 42 -16.88 3.99 13.84
N PHE A 43 -15.60 3.90 13.48
CA PHE A 43 -15.14 3.67 12.10
C PHE A 43 -13.80 2.96 12.04
N LEU A 44 -13.52 2.31 10.91
CA LEU A 44 -12.26 1.65 10.59
C LEU A 44 -11.38 2.57 9.73
N SER A 45 -10.12 2.77 10.10
CA SER A 45 -9.13 3.48 9.30
C SER A 45 -8.33 2.48 8.47
N VAL A 46 -8.42 2.56 7.14
CA VAL A 46 -7.86 1.56 6.21
C VAL A 46 -6.95 2.22 5.20
N ALA A 47 -5.68 1.78 5.16
CA ALA A 47 -4.77 2.15 4.08
C ALA A 47 -5.09 1.35 2.82
N VAL A 48 -5.25 2.05 1.70
CA VAL A 48 -5.53 1.47 0.37
C VAL A 48 -4.76 2.24 -0.71
N HIS A 49 -4.58 1.64 -1.87
CA HIS A 49 -4.14 2.38 -3.06
C HIS A 49 -5.31 3.16 -3.66
N ASP A 50 -5.04 4.28 -4.33
CA ASP A 50 -6.05 5.10 -5.00
C ASP A 50 -5.98 5.05 -6.53
N ASP A 51 -5.02 4.30 -7.08
CA ASP A 51 -4.70 4.22 -8.51
C ASP A 51 -4.68 2.78 -9.08
N ARG A 52 -5.17 1.78 -8.32
CA ARG A 52 -5.04 0.35 -8.66
C ARG A 52 -6.33 -0.31 -9.10
N PHE A 53 -6.85 0.10 -10.26
CA PHE A 53 -7.95 -0.63 -10.90
C PHE A 53 -7.52 -2.08 -11.25
N PRO A 54 -8.31 -3.12 -10.95
CA PRO A 54 -9.65 -3.11 -10.35
C PRO A 54 -9.63 -3.31 -8.81
N LEU A 55 -8.47 -3.29 -8.14
CA LEU A 55 -8.34 -3.63 -6.72
C LEU A 55 -8.79 -2.48 -5.81
N SER A 56 -8.14 -1.31 -5.89
CA SER A 56 -8.55 -0.10 -5.18
C SER A 56 -8.16 1.15 -5.97
N PHE A 57 -9.12 2.02 -6.22
CA PHE A 57 -8.92 3.20 -7.05
C PHE A 57 -9.98 4.27 -6.77
N ARG A 58 -9.74 5.48 -7.30
CA ARG A 58 -10.75 6.52 -7.40
C ARG A 58 -11.47 6.39 -8.73
N ASP A 59 -12.80 6.36 -8.72
CA ASP A 59 -13.59 6.42 -9.93
C ASP A 59 -13.60 7.83 -10.55
N ALA A 60 -14.27 8.00 -11.68
CA ALA A 60 -14.35 9.28 -12.38
C ALA A 60 -15.00 10.41 -11.57
N THR A 61 -15.76 10.08 -10.53
CA THR A 61 -16.40 11.03 -9.62
C THR A 61 -15.59 11.26 -8.35
N GLY A 62 -14.42 10.60 -8.22
CA GLY A 62 -13.55 10.69 -7.07
C GLY A 62 -13.92 9.78 -5.90
N HIS A 63 -14.95 8.92 -6.04
CA HIS A 63 -15.33 7.97 -5.01
C HIS A 63 -14.39 6.75 -5.02
N TRP A 64 -14.21 6.19 -3.83
CA TRP A 64 -13.47 4.95 -3.66
C TRP A 64 -14.23 3.77 -4.28
N SER A 65 -13.52 2.96 -5.06
CA SER A 65 -14.07 1.79 -5.76
C SER A 65 -13.02 0.69 -5.88
N GLY A 66 -13.46 -0.54 -6.05
CA GLY A 66 -12.59 -1.70 -6.27
C GLY A 66 -12.80 -2.83 -5.26
N PHE A 67 -12.22 -3.97 -5.57
CA PHE A 67 -12.34 -5.18 -4.77
C PHE A 67 -11.87 -4.98 -3.31
N GLU A 68 -10.71 -4.37 -3.10
CA GLU A 68 -10.14 -4.13 -1.77
C GLU A 68 -10.93 -3.07 -0.99
N VAL A 69 -11.55 -2.12 -1.71
CA VAL A 69 -12.48 -1.14 -1.12
C VAL A 69 -13.76 -1.83 -0.61
N GLU A 70 -14.33 -2.74 -1.39
CA GLU A 70 -15.49 -3.53 -0.97
C GLU A 70 -15.19 -4.44 0.22
N MET A 71 -13.98 -5.00 0.28
CA MET A 71 -13.52 -5.77 1.44
C MET A 71 -13.51 -4.90 2.70
N ALA A 72 -12.93 -3.70 2.64
CA ALA A 72 -12.89 -2.78 3.77
C ALA A 72 -14.30 -2.36 4.24
N GLN A 73 -15.19 -2.07 3.29
CA GLN A 73 -16.59 -1.74 3.57
C GLN A 73 -17.35 -2.91 4.19
N THR A 74 -17.11 -4.14 3.72
CA THR A 74 -17.73 -5.34 4.28
C THR A 74 -17.18 -5.65 5.67
N LEU A 75 -15.90 -5.39 5.92
CA LEU A 75 -15.32 -5.48 7.26
C LEU A 75 -15.92 -4.44 8.21
N ALA A 76 -16.14 -3.20 7.74
CA ALA A 76 -16.80 -2.17 8.52
C ALA A 76 -18.27 -2.54 8.85
N LEU A 77 -18.98 -3.15 7.91
CA LEU A 77 -20.34 -3.70 8.16
C LEU A 77 -20.31 -4.75 9.28
N ASP A 78 -19.33 -5.64 9.30
CA ASP A 78 -19.16 -6.68 10.33
C ASP A 78 -18.82 -6.10 11.72
N LEU A 79 -18.08 -4.98 11.77
CA LEU A 79 -17.63 -4.34 13.02
C LEU A 79 -18.66 -3.38 13.60
N PHE A 80 -19.36 -2.61 12.74
CA PHE A 80 -20.18 -1.47 13.13
C PHE A 80 -21.63 -1.54 12.63
N GLY A 81 -21.98 -2.56 11.82
CA GLY A 81 -23.31 -2.64 11.18
C GLY A 81 -23.52 -1.64 10.03
N LYS A 82 -22.46 -0.95 9.57
CA LYS A 82 -22.52 0.08 8.53
C LYS A 82 -21.35 -0.05 7.57
N ARG A 83 -21.61 -0.10 6.25
CA ARG A 83 -20.56 -0.21 5.21
C ARG A 83 -19.71 1.06 5.06
N ASP A 84 -20.30 2.20 5.34
CA ASP A 84 -19.69 3.52 5.25
C ASP A 84 -18.88 3.91 6.50
N ALA A 85 -18.90 3.08 7.56
CA ALA A 85 -18.08 3.28 8.75
C ALA A 85 -16.60 2.94 8.49
N VAL A 86 -16.03 3.48 7.42
CA VAL A 86 -14.64 3.29 7.00
C VAL A 86 -14.03 4.59 6.50
N LYS A 87 -12.83 4.90 6.97
CA LYS A 87 -12.01 6.02 6.49
C LYS A 87 -10.85 5.46 5.68
N PHE A 88 -10.88 5.71 4.39
CA PHE A 88 -9.80 5.31 3.48
C PHE A 88 -8.66 6.31 3.51
N ILE A 89 -7.43 5.81 3.64
CA ILE A 89 -6.19 6.59 3.62
C ILE A 89 -5.38 6.12 2.40
N PRO A 90 -5.13 6.98 1.40
CA PRO A 90 -4.32 6.61 0.26
C PRO A 90 -2.87 6.40 0.70
N VAL A 91 -2.21 5.37 0.16
CA VAL A 91 -0.86 5.00 0.54
C VAL A 91 -0.03 4.61 -0.68
N ALA A 92 1.23 5.06 -0.70
CA ALA A 92 2.21 4.61 -1.69
C ALA A 92 2.66 3.16 -1.42
N ASN A 93 3.19 2.51 -2.45
CA ASN A 93 3.66 1.12 -2.33
C ASN A 93 4.75 0.94 -1.27
N SER A 94 5.65 1.92 -1.12
CA SER A 94 6.73 1.93 -0.13
C SER A 94 6.25 2.04 1.31
N ASP A 95 5.10 2.68 1.55
CA ASP A 95 4.66 3.11 2.88
C ASP A 95 3.62 2.20 3.53
N ARG A 96 2.95 1.35 2.74
CA ARG A 96 1.80 0.54 3.16
C ARG A 96 2.02 -0.36 4.38
N LEU A 97 3.25 -0.81 4.65
CA LEU A 97 3.59 -1.57 5.86
C LEU A 97 3.90 -0.62 7.03
N ARG A 98 4.61 0.47 6.74
CA ARG A 98 5.03 1.44 7.76
C ARG A 98 3.84 2.11 8.42
N VAL A 99 2.86 2.57 7.65
CA VAL A 99 1.67 3.24 8.20
C VAL A 99 0.87 2.34 9.15
N VAL A 100 0.90 1.01 8.93
CA VAL A 100 0.30 0.02 9.85
C VAL A 100 1.18 -0.18 11.09
N ALA A 101 2.49 -0.38 10.89
CA ALA A 101 3.44 -0.61 11.97
C ALA A 101 3.53 0.58 12.94
N ASP A 102 3.47 1.81 12.40
CA ASP A 102 3.51 3.06 13.16
C ASP A 102 2.15 3.46 13.77
N GLY A 103 1.11 2.67 13.51
CA GLY A 103 -0.21 2.95 14.08
C GLY A 103 -0.94 4.14 13.46
N GLN A 104 -0.63 4.51 12.24
CA GLN A 104 -1.31 5.60 11.53
C GLN A 104 -2.67 5.18 10.97
N VAL A 105 -2.87 3.87 10.77
CA VAL A 105 -4.11 3.23 10.34
C VAL A 105 -4.35 1.96 11.13
N ASP A 106 -5.58 1.47 11.18
CA ASP A 106 -5.91 0.23 11.88
C ASP A 106 -5.43 -1.01 11.11
N LEU A 107 -5.52 -0.95 9.79
CA LEU A 107 -5.05 -2.02 8.90
C LEU A 107 -4.79 -1.49 7.48
N ALA A 108 -4.16 -2.30 6.65
CA ALA A 108 -4.00 -2.03 5.24
C ALA A 108 -4.55 -3.18 4.38
N ILE A 109 -5.33 -2.83 3.36
CA ILE A 109 -5.77 -3.71 2.27
C ILE A 109 -5.28 -3.05 0.99
N ALA A 110 -4.04 -3.34 0.60
CA ALA A 110 -3.31 -2.58 -0.41
C ALA A 110 -2.36 -3.47 -1.22
N SER A 111 -2.89 -4.58 -1.75
CA SER A 111 -2.15 -5.56 -2.56
C SER A 111 -0.85 -6.02 -1.88
N ILE A 112 -0.94 -6.32 -0.57
CA ILE A 112 0.24 -6.67 0.22
C ILE A 112 0.44 -8.18 0.22
N THR A 113 1.54 -8.63 -0.40
CA THR A 113 1.97 -10.03 -0.29
C THR A 113 2.44 -10.35 1.12
N ALA A 114 1.87 -11.37 1.73
CA ALA A 114 2.31 -11.89 3.02
C ALA A 114 3.62 -12.69 2.83
N THR A 115 4.75 -12.12 3.24
CA THR A 115 6.07 -12.77 3.20
C THR A 115 6.68 -12.86 4.59
N PRO A 116 7.60 -13.82 4.85
CA PRO A 116 8.31 -13.89 6.13
C PRO A 116 9.06 -12.61 6.50
N SER A 117 9.63 -11.90 5.52
CA SER A 117 10.31 -10.63 5.75
C SER A 117 9.35 -9.53 6.21
N ARG A 118 8.18 -9.41 5.55
CA ARG A 118 7.14 -8.44 5.90
C ARG A 118 6.43 -8.77 7.21
N SER A 119 6.30 -10.07 7.53
CA SER A 119 5.74 -10.53 8.82
C SER A 119 6.58 -10.11 10.03
N ARG A 120 7.80 -9.61 9.86
CA ARG A 120 8.57 -8.99 10.95
C ARG A 120 7.97 -7.64 11.37
N TRP A 121 7.35 -6.92 10.47
CA TRP A 121 6.82 -5.56 10.69
C TRP A 121 5.34 -5.55 11.09
N VAL A 122 4.53 -6.40 10.45
CA VAL A 122 3.07 -6.44 10.61
C VAL A 122 2.60 -7.88 10.81
N ALA A 123 1.37 -8.05 11.28
CA ALA A 123 0.67 -9.34 11.22
C ALA A 123 -0.19 -9.40 9.95
N PHE A 124 -0.44 -10.61 9.46
CA PHE A 124 -1.26 -10.84 8.27
C PHE A 124 -2.47 -11.70 8.60
N SER A 125 -3.58 -11.46 7.91
CA SER A 125 -4.72 -12.39 7.84
C SER A 125 -4.37 -13.61 6.98
N SER A 126 -5.28 -14.60 6.91
CA SER A 126 -5.33 -15.54 5.80
C SER A 126 -5.41 -14.80 4.47
N PRO A 127 -4.82 -15.34 3.39
CA PRO A 127 -4.86 -14.69 2.08
C PRO A 127 -6.29 -14.50 1.58
N TYR A 128 -6.58 -13.31 1.05
CA TYR A 128 -7.84 -13.03 0.38
C TYR A 128 -7.78 -13.21 -1.14
N TYR A 129 -6.56 -13.25 -1.70
CA TYR A 129 -6.29 -13.46 -3.13
C TYR A 129 -4.90 -14.04 -3.34
N PHE A 130 -4.70 -14.78 -4.43
CA PHE A 130 -3.39 -15.26 -4.86
C PHE A 130 -3.05 -14.62 -6.20
N GLU A 131 -2.11 -13.68 -6.18
CA GLU A 131 -1.68 -12.93 -7.35
C GLU A 131 -0.51 -13.62 -8.06
N ARG A 132 -0.47 -13.51 -9.38
CA ARG A 132 0.68 -13.82 -10.22
C ARG A 132 1.28 -12.55 -10.77
N SER A 133 2.58 -12.54 -10.99
CA SER A 133 3.22 -11.48 -11.75
C SER A 133 3.31 -11.86 -13.22
N ALA A 134 3.23 -10.85 -14.07
CA ALA A 134 3.33 -10.98 -15.52
C ALA A 134 4.17 -9.83 -16.10
N ILE A 135 4.43 -9.90 -17.38
CA ILE A 135 5.17 -8.87 -18.14
C ILE A 135 4.33 -8.45 -19.32
N VAL A 136 4.14 -7.14 -19.46
CA VAL A 136 3.47 -6.53 -20.60
C VAL A 136 4.48 -5.83 -21.50
N VAL A 137 4.24 -5.90 -22.81
CA VAL A 137 5.01 -5.23 -23.87
C VAL A 137 4.08 -4.54 -24.85
N GLN A 138 4.60 -3.59 -25.63
CA GLN A 138 3.85 -2.99 -26.73
C GLN A 138 3.82 -3.94 -27.95
N ASN A 139 2.69 -3.95 -28.66
CA ASN A 139 2.53 -4.66 -29.93
C ASN A 139 3.31 -3.99 -31.06
N ASN A 140 3.30 -2.67 -31.07
CA ASN A 140 3.95 -1.84 -32.08
C ASN A 140 5.05 -1.01 -31.41
N LEU A 141 6.28 -1.16 -31.85
CA LEU A 141 7.37 -0.28 -31.40
C LEU A 141 7.23 1.08 -32.08
N PRO A 142 7.49 2.21 -31.39
CA PRO A 142 7.55 3.52 -32.02
C PRO A 142 8.52 3.49 -33.21
N GLN A 143 8.12 4.03 -34.34
CA GLN A 143 8.87 3.99 -35.64
C GLN A 143 10.26 4.65 -35.57
N ASN A 144 10.58 5.35 -34.51
CA ASN A 144 11.82 6.11 -34.30
C ASN A 144 12.99 5.32 -33.71
N ARG A 145 12.89 3.98 -33.62
CA ARG A 145 13.99 3.13 -33.14
C ARG A 145 14.49 2.16 -34.22
N PRO A 146 15.49 2.55 -35.05
CA PRO A 146 15.98 1.73 -36.14
C PRO A 146 16.70 0.43 -35.72
N SER A 147 17.10 0.27 -34.48
CA SER A 147 18.02 -0.80 -34.06
C SER A 147 17.41 -1.94 -33.24
N GLN A 148 16.08 -1.95 -32.97
CA GLN A 148 15.44 -2.99 -32.16
C GLN A 148 14.17 -3.52 -32.81
N ASN A 149 14.27 -3.96 -34.06
CA ASN A 149 13.16 -4.41 -34.91
C ASN A 149 12.61 -5.81 -34.57
N SER A 150 12.95 -6.43 -33.46
CA SER A 150 12.38 -7.70 -33.06
C SER A 150 11.25 -7.49 -32.04
N LEU A 151 10.04 -7.84 -32.45
CA LEU A 151 8.90 -7.97 -31.53
C LEU A 151 9.32 -8.89 -30.37
N VAL A 152 9.33 -8.35 -29.15
CA VAL A 152 9.55 -9.16 -27.94
C VAL A 152 8.43 -10.19 -27.85
N ARG A 153 8.70 -11.45 -28.08
CA ARG A 153 7.71 -12.54 -28.07
C ARG A 153 7.80 -13.41 -26.82
N THR A 154 9.01 -13.53 -26.29
CA THR A 154 9.33 -14.38 -25.16
C THR A 154 10.10 -13.59 -24.10
N ILE A 155 10.21 -14.15 -22.91
CA ILE A 155 11.05 -13.56 -21.84
C ILE A 155 12.53 -13.50 -22.26
N GLY A 156 13.00 -14.46 -23.09
CA GLY A 156 14.36 -14.49 -23.60
C GLY A 156 14.72 -13.29 -24.46
N ASP A 157 13.76 -12.73 -25.17
CA ASP A 157 13.96 -11.54 -26.02
C ASP A 157 14.18 -10.26 -25.21
N LEU A 158 13.87 -10.29 -23.92
CA LEU A 158 14.13 -9.20 -22.98
C LEU A 158 15.54 -9.22 -22.37
N ARG A 159 16.36 -10.20 -22.70
CA ARG A 159 17.74 -10.27 -22.18
C ARG A 159 18.53 -9.03 -22.61
N GLY A 160 19.14 -8.33 -21.65
CA GLY A 160 19.84 -7.06 -21.85
C GLY A 160 18.90 -5.88 -22.14
N GLN A 161 17.58 -6.06 -22.05
CA GLN A 161 16.60 -4.99 -22.26
C GLN A 161 16.12 -4.40 -20.94
N SER A 162 15.68 -3.15 -20.99
CA SER A 162 15.14 -2.43 -19.82
C SER A 162 13.69 -2.86 -19.55
N VAL A 163 13.42 -3.28 -18.33
CA VAL A 163 12.10 -3.69 -17.84
C VAL A 163 11.74 -2.84 -16.63
N ALA A 164 10.68 -2.03 -16.75
CA ALA A 164 10.16 -1.29 -15.61
C ALA A 164 9.53 -2.25 -14.60
N VAL A 165 9.73 -2.00 -13.32
CA VAL A 165 9.13 -2.77 -12.23
C VAL A 165 8.89 -1.87 -11.04
N LEU A 166 7.75 -2.06 -10.37
CA LEU A 166 7.37 -1.26 -9.22
C LEU A 166 8.31 -1.56 -8.04
N LYS A 167 8.90 -0.51 -7.49
CA LYS A 167 9.78 -0.59 -6.32
C LYS A 167 9.07 -1.22 -5.12
N ASN A 168 9.80 -2.02 -4.33
CA ASN A 168 9.27 -2.75 -3.16
C ASN A 168 8.07 -3.68 -3.49
N SER A 169 7.97 -4.15 -4.74
CA SER A 169 6.96 -5.13 -5.16
C SER A 169 7.50 -6.55 -5.12
N SER A 170 6.60 -7.53 -5.00
CA SER A 170 6.96 -8.96 -5.10
C SER A 170 7.43 -9.35 -6.49
N ALA A 171 6.96 -8.65 -7.53
CA ALA A 171 7.44 -8.84 -8.89
C ALA A 171 8.92 -8.46 -9.04
N MET A 172 9.35 -7.36 -8.40
CA MET A 172 10.76 -6.96 -8.37
C MET A 172 11.63 -8.02 -7.66
N ASP A 173 11.22 -8.44 -6.45
CA ASP A 173 11.95 -9.46 -5.68
C ASP A 173 12.13 -10.76 -6.50
N ALA A 174 11.05 -11.18 -7.19
CA ALA A 174 11.07 -12.38 -8.01
C ALA A 174 11.98 -12.25 -9.24
N LEU A 175 11.93 -11.12 -9.96
CA LEU A 175 12.80 -10.90 -11.12
C LEU A 175 14.28 -10.81 -10.73
N MET A 176 14.59 -10.20 -9.59
CA MET A 176 15.97 -10.16 -9.06
C MET A 176 16.49 -11.54 -8.69
N SER A 177 15.63 -12.44 -8.21
CA SER A 177 16.02 -13.81 -7.85
C SER A 177 16.23 -14.72 -9.05
N GLN A 178 15.72 -14.33 -10.23
CA GLN A 178 15.82 -15.09 -11.47
C GLN A 178 16.91 -14.49 -12.37
N SER A 179 17.95 -15.23 -12.69
CA SER A 179 19.06 -14.75 -13.53
C SER A 179 18.68 -14.59 -15.02
N LEU A 180 17.65 -13.80 -15.30
CA LEU A 180 17.10 -13.60 -16.66
C LEU A 180 17.93 -12.64 -17.51
N GLY A 181 18.90 -11.94 -16.93
CA GLY A 181 19.71 -10.96 -17.64
C GLY A 181 18.93 -9.68 -18.05
N LEU A 182 17.87 -9.36 -17.33
CA LEU A 182 17.09 -8.14 -17.53
C LEU A 182 17.79 -6.92 -16.91
N ILE A 183 17.59 -5.74 -17.46
CA ILE A 183 17.96 -4.46 -16.83
C ILE A 183 16.70 -3.92 -16.15
N LEU A 184 16.61 -4.07 -14.82
CA LEU A 184 15.46 -3.61 -14.07
C LEU A 184 15.52 -2.10 -13.86
N VAL A 185 14.44 -1.40 -14.21
CA VAL A 185 14.22 0.04 -14.00
C VAL A 185 13.15 0.20 -12.95
N GLU A 186 13.53 0.61 -11.76
CA GLU A 186 12.59 0.87 -10.69
C GLU A 186 11.70 2.06 -11.00
N VAL A 187 10.39 1.92 -10.71
CA VAL A 187 9.40 2.98 -10.80
C VAL A 187 8.63 3.10 -9.47
N GLU A 188 8.21 4.31 -9.13
CA GLU A 188 7.47 4.56 -7.89
C GLU A 188 5.97 4.27 -8.02
N SER A 189 5.44 4.27 -9.26
CA SER A 189 4.02 3.96 -9.54
C SER A 189 3.84 3.21 -10.85
N TYR A 190 2.70 2.54 -10.99
CA TYR A 190 2.31 1.96 -12.30
C TYR A 190 2.13 3.03 -13.36
N ALA A 191 1.63 4.22 -13.01
CA ALA A 191 1.49 5.34 -13.95
C ALA A 191 2.84 5.73 -14.57
N GLU A 192 3.90 5.81 -13.77
CA GLU A 192 5.27 6.03 -14.26
C GLU A 192 5.74 4.88 -15.16
N GLY A 193 5.52 3.63 -14.73
CA GLY A 193 5.86 2.44 -15.52
C GLY A 193 5.19 2.43 -16.90
N TRP A 194 3.89 2.74 -16.97
CA TRP A 194 3.15 2.89 -18.23
C TRP A 194 3.68 4.02 -19.09
N SER A 195 4.01 5.17 -18.52
CA SER A 195 4.60 6.29 -19.24
C SER A 195 5.93 5.91 -19.89
N LYS A 196 6.82 5.25 -19.13
CA LYS A 196 8.12 4.78 -19.64
C LYS A 196 7.96 3.72 -20.75
N LEU A 197 6.99 2.81 -20.60
CA LEU A 197 6.70 1.80 -21.63
C LEU A 197 6.20 2.45 -22.91
N ARG A 198 5.19 3.34 -22.84
CA ARG A 198 4.63 4.01 -24.01
C ARG A 198 5.62 4.93 -24.71
N SER A 199 6.47 5.63 -23.97
CA SER A 199 7.54 6.45 -24.55
C SER A 199 8.70 5.63 -25.10
N GLY A 200 8.71 4.30 -24.87
CA GLY A 200 9.78 3.41 -25.26
C GLY A 200 11.08 3.59 -24.47
N GLN A 201 11.05 4.23 -23.31
CA GLN A 201 12.21 4.29 -22.39
C GLN A 201 12.51 2.91 -21.81
N VAL A 202 11.52 2.03 -21.71
CA VAL A 202 11.67 0.62 -21.36
C VAL A 202 10.99 -0.25 -22.40
N GLN A 203 11.41 -1.50 -22.53
CA GLN A 203 10.87 -2.47 -23.48
C GLN A 203 9.67 -3.22 -22.93
N ALA A 204 9.57 -3.30 -21.60
CA ALA A 204 8.50 -4.02 -20.93
C ALA A 204 8.18 -3.37 -19.56
N LEU A 205 7.00 -3.70 -19.05
CA LEU A 205 6.61 -3.41 -17.67
C LEU A 205 6.23 -4.73 -16.99
N ALA A 206 6.87 -5.04 -15.88
CA ALA A 206 6.56 -6.19 -15.04
C ALA A 206 5.75 -5.75 -13.80
N GLY A 207 4.79 -6.57 -13.41
CA GLY A 207 3.97 -6.28 -12.24
C GLY A 207 2.88 -7.31 -12.00
N ASP A 208 1.96 -6.97 -11.10
CA ASP A 208 0.81 -7.78 -10.74
C ASP A 208 -0.07 -8.00 -12.00
N ARG A 209 -0.35 -9.25 -12.33
CA ARG A 209 -1.08 -9.62 -13.56
C ARG A 209 -2.43 -8.92 -13.65
N VAL A 210 -3.16 -8.87 -12.55
CA VAL A 210 -4.47 -8.22 -12.50
C VAL A 210 -4.39 -6.73 -12.84
N MET A 211 -3.33 -6.04 -12.40
CA MET A 211 -3.10 -4.62 -12.71
C MET A 211 -2.79 -4.42 -14.19
N LEU A 212 -1.93 -5.27 -14.74
CA LEU A 212 -1.57 -5.21 -16.16
C LEU A 212 -2.78 -5.49 -17.05
N LEU A 213 -3.57 -6.51 -16.74
CA LEU A 213 -4.83 -6.81 -17.46
C LEU A 213 -5.84 -5.66 -17.37
N GLY A 214 -5.96 -5.03 -16.19
CA GLY A 214 -6.85 -3.89 -16.00
C GLY A 214 -6.52 -2.71 -16.93
N ALA A 215 -5.22 -2.41 -17.12
CA ALA A 215 -4.75 -1.36 -18.00
C ALA A 215 -4.92 -1.73 -19.49
N MET A 216 -4.67 -2.99 -19.85
CA MET A 216 -4.79 -3.48 -21.24
C MET A 216 -6.23 -3.40 -21.78
N ARG A 217 -7.26 -3.42 -20.93
CA ARG A 217 -8.65 -3.23 -21.38
C ARG A 217 -8.90 -1.90 -22.10
N LYS A 218 -8.05 -0.92 -21.86
CA LYS A 218 -8.13 0.43 -22.43
C LYS A 218 -7.08 0.71 -23.51
N ASP A 219 -6.22 -0.27 -23.80
CA ASP A 219 -5.07 -0.07 -24.68
C ASP A 219 -4.77 -1.36 -25.48
N ALA A 220 -5.27 -1.41 -26.72
CA ALA A 220 -5.12 -2.55 -27.61
C ALA A 220 -3.68 -2.73 -28.15
N ASP A 221 -2.82 -1.72 -27.96
CA ASP A 221 -1.41 -1.79 -28.35
C ASP A 221 -0.54 -2.55 -27.34
N LEU A 222 -1.13 -3.03 -26.25
CA LEU A 222 -0.45 -3.79 -25.22
C LEU A 222 -0.76 -5.28 -25.32
N ARG A 223 0.20 -6.12 -24.97
CA ARG A 223 -0.02 -7.56 -24.77
C ARG A 223 0.82 -8.10 -23.62
N LEU A 224 0.30 -9.11 -22.93
CA LEU A 224 1.08 -9.89 -21.99
C LEU A 224 2.01 -10.86 -22.74
N LEU A 225 3.22 -11.03 -22.21
CA LEU A 225 4.05 -12.16 -22.57
C LEU A 225 3.43 -13.45 -21.99
N ARG A 226 3.61 -14.57 -22.69
CA ARG A 226 3.26 -15.90 -22.16
C ARG A 226 4.30 -16.35 -21.10
N TYR A 227 4.48 -15.49 -20.10
CA TYR A 227 5.39 -15.73 -19.00
C TYR A 227 4.79 -15.10 -17.73
N GLU A 228 4.30 -15.98 -16.87
CA GLU A 228 3.83 -15.63 -15.54
C GLU A 228 4.80 -16.18 -14.51
N PHE A 229 4.99 -15.48 -13.43
CA PHE A 229 5.93 -15.88 -12.40
C PHE A 229 5.43 -15.52 -11.01
N GLY A 230 5.87 -16.34 -10.04
CA GLY A 230 5.42 -16.23 -8.67
C GLY A 230 3.94 -16.61 -8.48
N LEU A 231 3.59 -16.84 -7.25
CA LEU A 231 2.23 -16.97 -6.76
C LEU A 231 2.23 -16.37 -5.36
N TYR A 232 1.62 -15.20 -5.21
CA TYR A 232 1.79 -14.38 -4.05
C TYR A 232 0.51 -14.27 -3.25
N PRO A 233 0.48 -14.76 -1.98
CA PRO A 233 -0.67 -14.62 -1.11
C PRO A 233 -0.83 -13.15 -0.71
N MET A 234 -1.86 -12.48 -1.19
CA MET A 234 -2.26 -11.15 -0.73
C MET A 234 -3.09 -11.27 0.53
N ALA A 235 -2.73 -10.52 1.56
CA ALA A 235 -3.39 -10.56 2.85
C ALA A 235 -3.56 -9.16 3.46
N ILE A 236 -4.50 -9.05 4.38
CA ILE A 236 -4.73 -7.83 5.16
C ILE A 236 -3.57 -7.68 6.15
N ALA A 237 -2.88 -6.55 6.09
CA ALA A 237 -1.83 -6.21 7.05
C ALA A 237 -2.42 -5.50 8.27
N MET A 238 -2.04 -5.96 9.46
CA MET A 238 -2.54 -5.51 10.76
C MET A 238 -1.38 -5.22 11.72
N PRO A 239 -1.57 -4.38 12.73
CA PRO A 239 -0.52 -4.10 13.71
C PRO A 239 -0.19 -5.33 14.54
N LYS A 240 1.08 -5.41 14.97
CA LYS A 240 1.58 -6.44 15.89
C LYS A 240 1.42 -5.95 17.35
N GLY A 241 1.57 -6.87 18.28
CA GLY A 241 1.45 -6.59 19.70
C GLY A 241 0.24 -7.28 20.33
N ALA A 242 0.34 -7.61 21.61
CA ALA A 242 -0.72 -8.33 22.33
C ALA A 242 -2.01 -7.53 22.43
N GLN A 243 -1.92 -6.20 22.56
CA GLN A 243 -3.06 -5.28 22.64
C GLN A 243 -3.97 -5.33 21.39
N TYR A 244 -3.44 -5.76 20.24
CA TYR A 244 -4.21 -5.89 18.99
C TYR A 244 -4.72 -7.32 18.72
N ALA A 245 -4.54 -8.26 19.66
CA ALA A 245 -4.89 -9.66 19.43
C ALA A 245 -6.37 -9.83 19.11
N SER A 246 -7.26 -9.25 19.89
CA SER A 246 -8.72 -9.32 19.68
C SER A 246 -9.16 -8.69 18.36
N PHE A 247 -8.51 -7.61 17.94
CA PHE A 247 -8.75 -6.99 16.63
C PHE A 247 -8.33 -7.92 15.50
N ARG A 248 -7.13 -8.50 15.56
CA ARG A 248 -6.65 -9.46 14.57
C ARG A 248 -7.53 -10.71 14.48
N GLU A 249 -7.94 -11.27 15.61
CA GLU A 249 -8.87 -12.40 15.66
C GLU A 249 -10.22 -12.08 15.01
N LYS A 250 -10.75 -10.87 15.27
CA LYS A 250 -11.99 -10.42 14.64
C LYS A 250 -11.85 -10.31 13.12
N VAL A 251 -10.78 -9.67 12.62
CA VAL A 251 -10.50 -9.56 11.18
C VAL A 251 -10.30 -10.93 10.57
N GLN A 252 -9.50 -11.80 11.19
CA GLN A 252 -9.28 -13.18 10.73
C GLN A 252 -10.59 -13.94 10.62
N GLY A 253 -11.44 -13.88 11.65
CA GLY A 253 -12.74 -14.55 11.64
C GLY A 253 -13.66 -14.06 10.51
N VAL A 254 -13.54 -12.78 10.11
CA VAL A 254 -14.29 -12.26 8.95
C VAL A 254 -13.72 -12.82 7.65
N VAL A 255 -12.40 -12.81 7.46
CA VAL A 255 -11.75 -13.38 6.25
C VAL A 255 -12.08 -14.88 6.11
N ASP A 256 -12.05 -15.63 7.20
CA ASP A 256 -12.40 -17.06 7.20
C ASP A 256 -13.87 -17.29 6.80
N ARG A 257 -14.79 -16.42 7.22
CA ARG A 257 -16.18 -16.49 6.77
C ARG A 257 -16.31 -16.18 5.29
N TRP A 258 -15.61 -15.17 4.77
CA TRP A 258 -15.61 -14.84 3.35
C TRP A 258 -15.11 -16.00 2.48
N GLN A 259 -14.06 -16.71 2.93
CA GLN A 259 -13.56 -17.91 2.25
C GLN A 259 -14.60 -19.03 2.27
N ARG A 260 -15.15 -19.36 3.45
CA ARG A 260 -16.11 -20.47 3.60
C ARG A 260 -17.45 -20.23 2.90
N SER A 261 -17.94 -18.99 2.88
CA SER A 261 -19.21 -18.64 2.23
C SER A 261 -19.12 -18.54 0.71
N GLY A 262 -17.89 -18.51 0.15
CA GLY A 262 -17.68 -18.26 -1.28
C GLY A 262 -17.72 -16.78 -1.65
N TRP A 263 -17.92 -15.86 -0.70
CA TRP A 263 -17.99 -14.42 -0.96
C TRP A 263 -16.75 -13.88 -1.69
N LEU A 264 -15.54 -14.31 -1.30
CA LEU A 264 -14.32 -13.90 -2.01
C LEU A 264 -14.35 -14.31 -3.49
N LYS A 265 -14.78 -15.55 -3.78
CA LYS A 265 -14.88 -16.05 -5.16
C LYS A 265 -15.87 -15.24 -5.98
N GLU A 266 -17.02 -14.92 -5.41
CA GLU A 266 -18.02 -14.05 -6.06
C GLU A 266 -17.45 -12.67 -6.36
N GLN A 267 -16.71 -12.07 -5.43
CA GLN A 267 -16.06 -10.80 -5.66
C GLN A 267 -14.95 -10.88 -6.73
N TRP A 268 -14.15 -11.97 -6.75
CA TRP A 268 -13.16 -12.15 -7.81
C TRP A 268 -13.81 -12.17 -9.20
N GLN A 269 -14.90 -12.89 -9.35
CA GLN A 269 -15.68 -12.93 -10.61
C GLN A 269 -16.22 -11.55 -10.97
N ARG A 270 -16.83 -10.86 -10.03
CA ARG A 270 -17.40 -9.53 -10.22
C ARG A 270 -16.34 -8.51 -10.68
N TRP A 271 -15.15 -8.59 -10.14
CA TRP A 271 -14.02 -7.72 -10.48
C TRP A 271 -13.13 -8.27 -11.60
N ASN A 272 -13.47 -9.46 -12.16
CA ASN A 272 -12.70 -10.18 -13.18
C ASN A 272 -11.23 -10.41 -12.75
N LEU A 273 -11.04 -10.91 -11.54
CA LEU A 273 -9.73 -11.28 -10.99
C LEU A 273 -9.40 -12.76 -11.22
N ASP A 274 -10.35 -13.59 -11.58
CA ASP A 274 -10.26 -15.03 -11.77
C ASP A 274 -9.87 -15.45 -13.20
N SER A 275 -9.51 -14.51 -14.08
CA SER A 275 -9.16 -14.74 -15.48
C SER A 275 -7.67 -15.04 -15.72
#